data_0ad04cf4defc59dfe78c6661b68f2871
#
_entry.id   0ad04cf4defc59dfe78c6661b68f2871
#
_cell.length_a   1.000
_cell.length_b   1.000
_cell.length_c   1.000
_cell.angle_alpha   90.00
_cell.angle_beta   90.00
_cell.angle_gamma   90.00
#
_symmetry.space_group_name_H-M   'P 1'
#
loop_
_entity.id
_entity.type
_entity.pdbx_description
1 polymer ?
#
loop_
_entity_poly.entity_id
_entity_poly.type
_entity_poly.pdbx_seq_one_letter_code
_entity_poly.pdbx_strand_id
1 'polypeptide(L)'
;MAGAGATRGSRHVLAADPDGYTLLGSHDTIALSNLAGMVDYSYMDFAPIALLTQTINIPSTYPDHPIQSADDIAGYVEENPGEVRFSMIPTSTDHFFWAQFFGAAGIDMADIGFVSYDDTGEQVSALMAGDIDFAMLNLPSGGSYFEDGSLVPLAVAHPERLDGLPDAPTLREVGIELDNATSRGLFAPPGTPDEVIEALADAFGRALENEELQARIENEFGTIVNFLAGQDYLDFLEENEANLAEAAKNINFDG
;
A
#
# COMPACT_ATOMS: atom_id res chain seq x y z
N MET A 1 17.94 1.22 6.82
CA MET A 1 18.51 -0.13 6.80
C MET A 1 17.59 -1.01 5.97
N ALA A 2 18.03 -1.47 4.81
CA ALA A 2 17.23 -2.29 3.93
C ALA A 2 17.41 -3.80 4.26
N GLY A 3 16.43 -4.64 3.88
CA GLY A 3 16.48 -6.10 3.93
C GLY A 3 15.58 -6.73 4.98
N ALA A 4 15.27 -8.02 4.77
CA ALA A 4 14.44 -8.87 5.63
C ALA A 4 13.05 -8.25 5.93
N GLY A 5 12.30 -7.79 4.88
CA GLY A 5 10.97 -7.22 5.05
C GLY A 5 10.94 -6.00 6.00
N ALA A 6 11.96 -5.12 5.93
CA ALA A 6 12.15 -3.95 6.82
C ALA A 6 12.34 -4.28 8.33
N THR A 7 12.35 -5.55 8.74
CA THR A 7 12.45 -5.96 10.15
C THR A 7 13.78 -5.56 10.82
N ARG A 8 14.83 -5.28 10.04
CA ARG A 8 16.11 -4.78 10.58
C ARG A 8 16.00 -3.36 11.14
N GLY A 9 15.29 -2.47 10.42
CA GLY A 9 15.08 -1.08 10.83
C GLY A 9 14.17 -1.00 12.06
N SER A 10 13.04 -1.71 12.02
CA SER A 10 12.08 -1.73 13.11
C SER A 10 12.67 -2.30 14.41
N ARG A 11 13.40 -3.42 14.36
CA ARG A 11 14.10 -3.96 15.53
C ARG A 11 15.17 -3.02 16.10
N HIS A 12 15.86 -2.28 15.23
CA HIS A 12 16.85 -1.29 15.69
C HIS A 12 16.16 -0.16 16.47
N VAL A 13 15.03 0.35 15.99
CA VAL A 13 14.28 1.41 16.68
C VAL A 13 13.65 0.92 17.97
N LEU A 14 13.07 -0.30 17.99
CA LEU A 14 12.54 -0.91 19.22
C LEU A 14 13.57 -1.01 20.35
N ALA A 15 14.86 -1.17 20.01
CA ALA A 15 15.94 -1.28 20.97
C ALA A 15 16.70 0.03 21.23
N ALA A 16 16.30 1.14 20.61
CA ALA A 16 16.95 2.44 20.75
C ALA A 16 16.48 3.18 22.01
N ASP A 17 17.26 4.16 22.46
CA ASP A 17 16.89 5.03 23.57
C ASP A 17 15.67 5.89 23.19
N PRO A 18 14.68 6.04 24.09
CA PRO A 18 13.44 6.78 23.83
C PRO A 18 13.62 8.31 24.03
N ASP A 19 14.62 8.88 23.37
CA ASP A 19 15.06 10.27 23.54
C ASP A 19 14.63 11.20 22.39
N GLY A 20 13.93 10.66 21.38
CA GLY A 20 13.45 11.41 20.22
C GLY A 20 14.48 11.61 19.09
N TYR A 21 15.70 11.08 19.22
CA TYR A 21 16.73 11.19 18.18
C TYR A 21 16.80 10.00 17.22
N THR A 22 16.15 8.90 17.56
CA THR A 22 16.04 7.73 16.68
C THR A 22 14.58 7.50 16.32
N LEU A 23 14.26 7.60 15.05
CA LEU A 23 12.90 7.43 14.53
C LEU A 23 12.85 6.34 13.47
N LEU A 24 11.71 5.67 13.35
CA LEU A 24 11.37 4.75 12.28
C LEU A 24 10.41 5.44 11.30
N GLY A 25 10.87 5.68 10.08
CA GLY A 25 9.96 5.92 8.96
C GLY A 25 9.56 4.56 8.37
N SER A 26 8.29 4.25 8.36
CA SER A 26 7.79 2.98 7.86
C SER A 26 6.43 3.15 7.17
N HIS A 27 6.06 2.13 6.44
CA HIS A 27 4.71 1.93 5.93
C HIS A 27 4.13 0.64 6.55
N ASP A 28 3.07 0.11 6.00
CA ASP A 28 2.32 -1.05 6.51
C ASP A 28 3.17 -2.30 6.79
N THR A 29 4.43 -2.34 6.34
CA THR A 29 5.38 -3.46 6.53
C THR A 29 5.54 -3.92 7.98
N ILE A 30 5.31 -3.06 8.98
CA ILE A 30 5.37 -3.46 10.40
C ILE A 30 4.26 -4.49 10.65
N ALA A 31 3.01 -4.12 10.38
CA ALA A 31 1.86 -5.01 10.57
C ALA A 31 1.93 -6.23 9.63
N LEU A 32 2.30 -6.04 8.36
CA LEU A 32 2.43 -7.13 7.40
C LEU A 32 3.45 -8.18 7.84
N SER A 33 4.61 -7.75 8.36
CA SER A 33 5.63 -8.67 8.88
C SER A 33 5.17 -9.43 10.14
N ASN A 34 4.33 -8.80 10.98
CA ASN A 34 3.71 -9.45 12.13
C ASN A 34 2.70 -10.50 11.68
N LEU A 35 1.78 -10.15 10.80
CA LEU A 35 0.75 -11.05 10.27
C LEU A 35 1.34 -12.24 9.52
N ALA A 36 2.48 -12.05 8.85
CA ALA A 36 3.23 -13.13 8.20
C ALA A 36 4.09 -13.96 9.19
N GLY A 37 4.03 -13.69 10.49
CA GLY A 37 4.81 -14.42 11.51
C GLY A 37 6.32 -14.18 11.48
N MET A 38 6.80 -13.16 10.76
CA MET A 38 8.23 -12.83 10.66
C MET A 38 8.77 -12.12 11.91
N VAL A 39 7.90 -11.44 12.65
CA VAL A 39 8.18 -10.71 13.88
C VAL A 39 7.03 -10.88 14.87
N ASP A 40 7.30 -10.61 16.15
CA ASP A 40 6.38 -10.71 17.28
C ASP A 40 5.90 -9.33 17.79
N TYR A 41 6.01 -8.29 16.98
CA TYR A 41 5.60 -6.92 17.28
C TYR A 41 4.84 -6.30 16.09
N SER A 42 4.00 -5.30 16.38
CA SER A 42 3.27 -4.51 15.40
C SER A 42 3.34 -3.01 15.73
N TYR A 43 2.43 -2.18 15.19
CA TYR A 43 2.46 -0.72 15.33
C TYR A 43 2.48 -0.25 16.78
N MET A 44 1.66 -0.87 17.65
CA MET A 44 1.46 -0.45 19.03
C MET A 44 2.61 -0.83 19.97
N ASP A 45 3.59 -1.59 19.46
CA ASP A 45 4.86 -1.83 20.18
C ASP A 45 5.84 -0.65 20.07
N PHE A 46 5.54 0.34 19.22
CA PHE A 46 6.25 1.61 19.09
C PHE A 46 5.47 2.74 19.76
N ALA A 47 6.06 3.93 19.79
CA ALA A 47 5.35 5.18 20.05
C ALA A 47 5.02 5.86 18.70
N PRO A 48 3.76 5.80 18.20
CA PRO A 48 3.38 6.42 16.95
C PRO A 48 3.48 7.95 17.03
N ILE A 49 4.05 8.59 16.00
CA ILE A 49 4.21 10.05 15.94
C ILE A 49 3.15 10.65 15.03
N ALA A 50 3.17 10.29 13.74
CA ALA A 50 2.21 10.79 12.76
C ALA A 50 2.19 9.92 11.49
N LEU A 51 1.02 9.83 10.84
CA LEU A 51 0.91 9.54 9.43
C LEU A 51 1.32 10.79 8.65
N LEU A 52 2.04 10.64 7.56
CA LEU A 52 2.51 11.76 6.76
C LEU A 52 1.91 11.75 5.35
N THR A 53 1.92 10.59 4.70
CA THR A 53 1.56 10.47 3.29
C THR A 53 0.95 9.11 2.98
N GLN A 54 0.15 9.08 1.90
CA GLN A 54 -0.40 7.85 1.34
C GLN A 54 -0.14 7.77 -0.16
N THR A 55 0.31 6.62 -0.63
CA THR A 55 0.43 6.31 -2.06
C THR A 55 -0.70 5.39 -2.44
N ILE A 56 -1.59 5.87 -3.30
CA ILE A 56 -2.81 5.16 -3.69
C ILE A 56 -2.46 3.98 -4.58
N ASN A 57 -3.06 2.83 -4.29
CA ASN A 57 -2.88 1.60 -5.03
C ASN A 57 -3.85 1.54 -6.23
N ILE A 58 -3.35 1.00 -7.35
CA ILE A 58 -3.98 1.07 -8.67
C ILE A 58 -3.89 -0.31 -9.32
N PRO A 59 -4.99 -1.08 -9.39
CA PRO A 59 -5.02 -2.29 -10.22
C PRO A 59 -4.81 -1.88 -11.68
N SER A 60 -3.89 -2.54 -12.36
CA SER A 60 -3.39 -2.15 -13.66
C SER A 60 -3.22 -3.34 -14.59
N THR A 61 -3.34 -3.08 -15.90
CA THR A 61 -3.14 -4.07 -16.96
C THR A 61 -2.39 -3.46 -18.16
N TYR A 62 -2.25 -4.21 -19.26
CA TYR A 62 -1.66 -3.72 -20.51
C TYR A 62 -2.74 -3.37 -21.55
N PRO A 63 -2.45 -2.53 -22.56
CA PRO A 63 -3.46 -1.97 -23.47
C PRO A 63 -4.25 -3.01 -24.28
N ASP A 64 -3.61 -4.10 -24.68
CA ASP A 64 -4.23 -5.15 -25.51
C ASP A 64 -4.95 -6.22 -24.67
N HIS A 65 -4.98 -6.11 -23.34
CA HIS A 65 -5.72 -7.03 -22.48
C HIS A 65 -7.24 -6.89 -22.70
N PRO A 66 -8.01 -7.99 -22.75
CA PRO A 66 -9.47 -7.91 -22.98
C PRO A 66 -10.22 -7.15 -21.89
N ILE A 67 -9.69 -7.10 -20.67
CA ILE A 67 -10.27 -6.38 -19.54
C ILE A 67 -9.62 -5.01 -19.43
N GLN A 68 -10.43 -3.96 -19.48
CA GLN A 68 -10.02 -2.55 -19.42
C GLN A 68 -10.76 -1.80 -18.30
N SER A 69 -11.49 -2.49 -17.42
CA SER A 69 -12.18 -1.94 -16.25
C SER A 69 -12.05 -2.90 -15.06
N ALA A 70 -11.95 -2.36 -13.84
CA ALA A 70 -11.73 -3.19 -12.65
C ALA A 70 -12.95 -4.06 -12.28
N ASP A 71 -14.17 -3.62 -12.60
CA ASP A 71 -15.40 -4.38 -12.34
C ASP A 71 -15.55 -5.61 -13.24
N ASP A 72 -14.89 -5.63 -14.41
CA ASP A 72 -14.92 -6.78 -15.31
C ASP A 72 -13.97 -7.92 -14.87
N ILE A 73 -13.05 -7.67 -13.93
CA ILE A 73 -12.06 -8.67 -13.48
C ILE A 73 -12.76 -9.91 -12.91
N ALA A 74 -13.80 -9.74 -12.09
CA ALA A 74 -14.50 -10.86 -11.46
C ALA A 74 -15.11 -11.81 -12.50
N GLY A 75 -15.82 -11.27 -13.49
CA GLY A 75 -16.38 -12.06 -14.58
C GLY A 75 -15.31 -12.78 -15.41
N TYR A 76 -14.18 -12.11 -15.66
CA TYR A 76 -13.08 -12.69 -16.40
C TYR A 76 -12.42 -13.85 -15.65
N VAL A 77 -12.27 -13.76 -14.33
CA VAL A 77 -11.78 -14.87 -13.49
C VAL A 77 -12.77 -16.04 -13.49
N GLU A 78 -14.09 -15.77 -13.36
CA GLU A 78 -15.12 -16.82 -13.41
C GLU A 78 -15.13 -17.59 -14.75
N GLU A 79 -14.85 -16.90 -15.86
CA GLU A 79 -14.77 -17.52 -17.19
C GLU A 79 -13.45 -18.27 -17.43
N ASN A 80 -12.39 -17.93 -16.68
CA ASN A 80 -11.03 -18.47 -16.86
C ASN A 80 -10.41 -18.93 -15.52
N PRO A 81 -11.05 -19.84 -14.76
CA PRO A 81 -10.61 -20.20 -13.43
C PRO A 81 -9.20 -20.82 -13.41
N GLY A 82 -8.31 -20.26 -12.60
CA GLY A 82 -6.92 -20.70 -12.45
C GLY A 82 -5.99 -20.26 -13.59
N GLU A 83 -6.48 -19.58 -14.63
CA GLU A 83 -5.67 -19.12 -15.77
C GLU A 83 -5.28 -17.64 -15.65
N VAL A 84 -6.05 -16.83 -14.92
CA VAL A 84 -5.79 -15.40 -14.74
C VAL A 84 -4.65 -15.16 -13.75
N ARG A 85 -3.63 -14.41 -14.18
CA ARG A 85 -2.37 -14.25 -13.44
C ARG A 85 -2.26 -12.85 -12.84
N PHE A 86 -2.10 -12.80 -11.53
CA PHE A 86 -1.87 -11.60 -10.76
C PHE A 86 -0.43 -11.57 -10.23
N SER A 87 0.27 -10.46 -10.38
CA SER A 87 1.59 -10.34 -9.77
C SER A 87 1.50 -10.05 -8.28
N MET A 88 2.47 -10.55 -7.52
CA MET A 88 2.65 -10.17 -6.13
C MET A 88 4.11 -10.26 -5.71
N ILE A 89 4.50 -9.47 -4.72
CA ILE A 89 5.70 -9.68 -3.92
C ILE A 89 5.24 -10.32 -2.61
N PRO A 90 5.68 -11.52 -2.25
CA PRO A 90 5.19 -12.20 -1.05
C PRO A 90 5.30 -11.33 0.20
N THR A 91 4.23 -11.30 0.99
CA THR A 91 4.15 -10.53 2.25
C THR A 91 4.30 -9.01 2.12
N SER A 92 4.10 -8.45 0.93
CA SER A 92 4.15 -7.01 0.69
C SER A 92 2.75 -6.39 0.54
N THR A 93 2.70 -5.08 0.34
CA THR A 93 1.45 -4.32 0.21
C THR A 93 0.59 -4.75 -0.96
N ASP A 94 1.18 -5.17 -2.09
CA ASP A 94 0.46 -5.66 -3.26
C ASP A 94 -0.22 -7.02 -3.01
N HIS A 95 0.43 -7.93 -2.29
CA HIS A 95 -0.18 -9.20 -1.89
C HIS A 95 -1.43 -8.98 -1.03
N PHE A 96 -1.34 -8.08 -0.04
CA PHE A 96 -2.49 -7.73 0.81
C PHE A 96 -3.55 -6.91 0.06
N PHE A 97 -3.14 -6.02 -0.86
CA PHE A 97 -4.07 -5.32 -1.74
C PHE A 97 -4.95 -6.31 -2.51
N TRP A 98 -4.34 -7.30 -3.17
CA TRP A 98 -5.09 -8.29 -3.92
C TRP A 98 -6.05 -9.10 -3.04
N ALA A 99 -5.64 -9.50 -1.84
CA ALA A 99 -6.52 -10.21 -0.92
C ALA A 99 -7.75 -9.36 -0.52
N GLN A 100 -7.57 -8.05 -0.30
CA GLN A 100 -8.67 -7.12 -0.03
C GLN A 100 -9.53 -6.87 -1.27
N PHE A 101 -8.90 -6.69 -2.43
CA PHE A 101 -9.60 -6.50 -3.70
C PHE A 101 -10.48 -7.70 -4.05
N PHE A 102 -9.95 -8.92 -3.94
CA PHE A 102 -10.72 -10.13 -4.22
C PHE A 102 -11.89 -10.28 -3.25
N GLY A 103 -11.69 -9.99 -1.96
CA GLY A 103 -12.77 -9.97 -0.98
C GLY A 103 -13.88 -8.97 -1.33
N ALA A 104 -13.52 -7.75 -1.73
CA ALA A 104 -14.47 -6.71 -2.13
C ALA A 104 -15.17 -6.98 -3.46
N ALA A 105 -14.46 -7.59 -4.43
CA ALA A 105 -14.98 -7.93 -5.74
C ALA A 105 -15.71 -9.30 -5.78
N GLY A 106 -15.68 -10.07 -4.67
CA GLY A 106 -16.32 -11.40 -4.60
C GLY A 106 -15.58 -12.48 -5.38
N ILE A 107 -14.27 -12.33 -5.59
CA ILE A 107 -13.42 -13.29 -6.31
C ILE A 107 -12.89 -14.35 -5.33
N ASP A 108 -13.02 -15.63 -5.64
CA ASP A 108 -12.40 -16.70 -4.86
C ASP A 108 -10.90 -16.80 -5.21
N MET A 109 -10.06 -16.71 -4.19
CA MET A 109 -8.60 -16.84 -4.36
C MET A 109 -8.16 -18.22 -4.90
N ALA A 110 -9.01 -19.24 -4.83
CA ALA A 110 -8.75 -20.54 -5.44
C ALA A 110 -8.81 -20.51 -6.98
N ASP A 111 -9.46 -19.50 -7.55
CA ASP A 111 -9.69 -19.37 -8.99
C ASP A 111 -8.64 -18.47 -9.69
N ILE A 112 -7.67 -17.92 -8.95
CA ILE A 112 -6.62 -17.04 -9.49
C ILE A 112 -5.24 -17.68 -9.42
N GLY A 113 -4.33 -17.23 -10.29
CA GLY A 113 -2.91 -17.57 -10.27
C GLY A 113 -2.05 -16.40 -9.78
N PHE A 114 -1.36 -16.57 -8.65
CA PHE A 114 -0.32 -15.61 -8.26
C PHE A 114 1.02 -15.95 -8.90
N VAL A 115 1.68 -14.92 -9.44
CA VAL A 115 3.07 -14.97 -9.93
C VAL A 115 3.93 -14.09 -9.05
N SER A 116 4.89 -14.71 -8.36
CA SER A 116 5.77 -14.01 -7.41
C SER A 116 6.95 -13.35 -8.12
N TYR A 117 7.26 -12.11 -7.68
CA TYR A 117 8.41 -11.33 -8.15
C TYR A 117 9.20 -10.80 -6.96
N ASP A 118 10.47 -10.45 -7.19
CA ASP A 118 11.34 -9.90 -6.15
C ASP A 118 11.15 -8.38 -5.96
N ASP A 119 10.73 -7.68 -7.02
CA ASP A 119 10.48 -6.23 -6.99
C ASP A 119 9.40 -5.78 -7.99
N THR A 120 8.93 -4.54 -7.84
CA THR A 120 7.90 -3.93 -8.68
C THR A 120 8.37 -3.70 -10.14
N GLY A 121 9.67 -3.50 -10.38
CA GLY A 121 10.20 -3.32 -11.73
C GLY A 121 10.08 -4.59 -12.57
N GLU A 122 10.27 -5.76 -11.95
CA GLU A 122 10.02 -7.05 -12.59
C GLU A 122 8.53 -7.26 -12.89
N GLN A 123 7.63 -6.87 -11.96
CA GLN A 123 6.17 -6.92 -12.18
C GLN A 123 5.76 -6.04 -13.38
N VAL A 124 6.26 -4.80 -13.45
CA VAL A 124 6.00 -3.89 -14.58
C VAL A 124 6.47 -4.51 -15.89
N SER A 125 7.67 -5.08 -15.90
CA SER A 125 8.25 -5.71 -17.11
C SER A 125 7.40 -6.91 -17.57
N ALA A 126 6.95 -7.74 -16.65
CA ALA A 126 6.12 -8.90 -16.92
C ALA A 126 4.71 -8.49 -17.41
N LEU A 127 4.12 -7.42 -16.82
CA LEU A 127 2.84 -6.88 -17.24
C LEU A 127 2.92 -6.33 -18.68
N MET A 128 3.95 -5.56 -19.00
CA MET A 128 4.19 -5.04 -20.36
C MET A 128 4.43 -6.14 -21.39
N ALA A 129 5.00 -7.27 -20.98
CA ALA A 129 5.22 -8.41 -21.86
C ALA A 129 3.96 -9.29 -22.03
N GLY A 130 2.90 -9.10 -21.23
CA GLY A 130 1.71 -9.96 -21.20
C GLY A 130 1.98 -11.30 -20.51
N ASP A 131 3.06 -11.41 -19.72
CA ASP A 131 3.37 -12.61 -18.94
C ASP A 131 2.46 -12.76 -17.71
N ILE A 132 1.85 -11.66 -17.28
CA ILE A 132 0.78 -11.57 -16.26
C ILE A 132 -0.34 -10.69 -16.78
N ASP A 133 -1.54 -10.86 -16.20
CA ASP A 133 -2.75 -10.16 -16.64
C ASP A 133 -2.95 -8.86 -15.84
N PHE A 134 -2.65 -8.90 -14.54
CA PHE A 134 -2.85 -7.76 -13.64
C PHE A 134 -1.68 -7.57 -12.66
N ALA A 135 -1.37 -6.30 -12.38
CA ALA A 135 -0.44 -5.89 -11.34
C ALA A 135 -1.04 -4.76 -10.49
N MET A 136 -0.72 -4.71 -9.19
CA MET A 136 -0.97 -3.54 -8.37
C MET A 136 0.22 -2.59 -8.52
N LEU A 137 -0.04 -1.43 -9.09
CA LEU A 137 0.90 -0.33 -9.23
C LEU A 137 0.45 0.90 -8.42
N ASN A 138 1.15 2.00 -8.59
CA ASN A 138 0.81 3.31 -8.05
C ASN A 138 1.48 4.37 -8.93
N LEU A 139 1.22 5.66 -8.71
CA LEU A 139 1.83 6.72 -9.51
C LEU A 139 3.36 6.68 -9.51
N PRO A 140 4.07 6.46 -8.38
CA PRO A 140 5.53 6.32 -8.39
C PRO A 140 6.07 5.21 -9.29
N SER A 141 5.37 4.10 -9.41
CA SER A 141 5.84 2.92 -10.18
C SER A 141 5.24 2.81 -11.58
N GLY A 142 4.02 3.32 -11.77
CA GLY A 142 3.25 3.17 -13.01
C GLY A 142 2.99 4.47 -13.77
N GLY A 143 3.14 5.64 -13.12
CA GLY A 143 2.65 6.91 -13.66
C GLY A 143 3.17 7.24 -15.06
N SER A 144 4.45 7.07 -15.34
CA SER A 144 5.01 7.30 -16.68
C SER A 144 4.46 6.35 -17.74
N TYR A 145 4.17 5.10 -17.37
CA TYR A 145 3.59 4.11 -18.27
C TYR A 145 2.09 4.34 -18.50
N PHE A 146 1.40 4.93 -17.53
CA PHE A 146 0.00 5.38 -17.69
C PHE A 146 -0.07 6.60 -18.62
N GLU A 147 0.86 7.54 -18.46
CA GLU A 147 0.92 8.75 -19.27
C GLU A 147 1.23 8.44 -20.74
N ASP A 148 2.15 7.52 -21.04
CA ASP A 148 2.51 7.15 -22.40
C ASP A 148 1.61 6.05 -23.01
N GLY A 149 0.67 5.51 -22.21
CA GLY A 149 -0.28 4.47 -22.62
C GLY A 149 0.32 3.07 -22.74
N SER A 150 1.51 2.83 -22.22
CA SER A 150 2.14 1.50 -22.20
C SER A 150 1.48 0.54 -21.19
N LEU A 151 0.85 1.10 -20.15
CA LEU A 151 0.00 0.38 -19.19
C LEU A 151 -1.31 1.13 -18.99
N VAL A 152 -2.32 0.44 -18.50
CA VAL A 152 -3.67 0.94 -18.26
C VAL A 152 -4.01 0.87 -16.78
N PRO A 153 -4.27 2.02 -16.12
CA PRO A 153 -4.84 2.04 -14.78
C PRO A 153 -6.33 1.69 -14.88
N LEU A 154 -6.77 0.61 -14.22
CA LEU A 154 -8.16 0.15 -14.29
C LEU A 154 -9.09 0.93 -13.37
N ALA A 155 -8.58 1.33 -12.21
CA ALA A 155 -9.24 2.19 -11.23
C ALA A 155 -8.23 2.68 -10.19
N VAL A 156 -8.61 3.66 -9.37
CA VAL A 156 -7.83 4.10 -8.20
C VAL A 156 -8.52 3.66 -6.91
N ALA A 157 -7.77 3.12 -5.96
CA ALA A 157 -8.31 2.66 -4.67
C ALA A 157 -8.43 3.83 -3.67
N HIS A 158 -9.15 4.87 -4.05
CA HIS A 158 -9.31 6.12 -3.28
C HIS A 158 -10.77 6.61 -3.40
N PRO A 159 -11.32 7.31 -2.41
CA PRO A 159 -12.68 7.85 -2.47
C PRO A 159 -12.93 8.81 -3.64
N GLU A 160 -11.89 9.52 -4.08
CA GLU A 160 -11.91 10.49 -5.16
C GLU A 160 -10.89 10.12 -6.23
N ARG A 161 -11.12 10.54 -7.48
CA ARG A 161 -10.15 10.38 -8.57
C ARG A 161 -8.87 11.16 -8.27
N LEU A 162 -7.74 10.67 -8.75
CA LEU A 162 -6.46 11.34 -8.58
C LEU A 162 -6.25 12.41 -9.66
N ASP A 163 -5.72 13.57 -9.29
CA ASP A 163 -5.38 14.64 -10.25
C ASP A 163 -4.40 14.16 -11.32
N GLY A 164 -3.47 13.28 -10.97
CA GLY A 164 -2.53 12.65 -11.90
C GLY A 164 -3.15 11.58 -12.81
N LEU A 165 -4.40 11.16 -12.57
CA LEU A 165 -5.14 10.16 -13.35
C LEU A 165 -6.63 10.52 -13.42
N PRO A 166 -7.01 11.67 -13.98
CA PRO A 166 -8.40 12.17 -13.93
C PRO A 166 -9.39 11.28 -14.69
N ASP A 167 -8.91 10.50 -15.66
CA ASP A 167 -9.75 9.61 -16.47
C ASP A 167 -9.94 8.22 -15.82
N ALA A 168 -9.09 7.82 -14.87
CA ALA A 168 -9.26 6.57 -14.15
C ALA A 168 -10.38 6.69 -13.10
N PRO A 169 -11.41 5.83 -13.12
CA PRO A 169 -12.45 5.85 -12.11
C PRO A 169 -11.91 5.43 -10.74
N THR A 170 -12.65 5.72 -9.68
CA THR A 170 -12.39 5.08 -8.38
C THR A 170 -12.94 3.65 -8.37
N LEU A 171 -12.43 2.77 -7.50
CA LEU A 171 -12.99 1.45 -7.31
C LEU A 171 -14.47 1.51 -6.92
N ARG A 172 -14.86 2.52 -6.12
CA ARG A 172 -16.25 2.75 -5.71
C ARG A 172 -17.15 3.15 -6.90
N GLU A 173 -16.65 3.96 -7.85
CA GLU A 173 -17.42 4.33 -9.05
C GLU A 173 -17.75 3.11 -9.92
N VAL A 174 -16.92 2.06 -9.87
CA VAL A 174 -17.13 0.80 -10.60
C VAL A 174 -17.70 -0.32 -9.71
N GLY A 175 -18.23 0.03 -8.53
CA GLY A 175 -19.00 -0.89 -7.68
C GLY A 175 -18.16 -1.77 -6.72
N ILE A 176 -16.87 -1.51 -6.58
CA ILE A 176 -15.98 -2.22 -5.66
C ILE A 176 -15.71 -1.33 -4.45
N GLU A 177 -16.28 -1.68 -3.29
CA GLU A 177 -16.16 -0.91 -2.04
C GLU A 177 -14.80 -1.15 -1.38
N LEU A 178 -13.75 -0.54 -1.92
CA LEU A 178 -12.40 -0.64 -1.41
C LEU A 178 -11.64 0.69 -1.58
N ASP A 179 -11.16 1.22 -0.46
CA ASP A 179 -10.10 2.22 -0.42
C ASP A 179 -8.82 1.53 0.06
N ASN A 180 -7.71 1.78 -0.62
CA ASN A 180 -6.45 1.15 -0.27
C ASN A 180 -5.27 2.03 -0.68
N ALA A 181 -4.33 2.20 0.25
CA ALA A 181 -3.12 2.98 0.04
C ALA A 181 -1.96 2.37 0.83
N THR A 182 -0.75 2.60 0.36
CA THR A 182 0.46 2.39 1.15
C THR A 182 0.68 3.61 2.04
N SER A 183 0.39 3.45 3.33
CA SER A 183 0.38 4.52 4.34
C SER A 183 1.76 4.66 4.99
N ARG A 184 2.36 5.86 4.91
CA ARG A 184 3.71 6.12 5.44
C ARG A 184 3.65 7.02 6.65
N GLY A 185 4.15 6.49 7.77
CA GLY A 185 4.17 7.19 9.06
C GLY A 185 5.52 7.12 9.76
N LEU A 186 5.57 7.83 10.87
CA LEU A 186 6.73 7.91 11.76
C LEU A 186 6.40 7.31 13.12
N PHE A 187 7.38 6.62 13.65
CA PHE A 187 7.33 5.96 14.95
C PHE A 187 8.61 6.23 15.72
N ALA A 188 8.49 6.35 17.04
CA ALA A 188 9.61 6.44 17.96
C ALA A 188 9.77 5.13 18.76
N PRO A 189 10.89 4.93 19.48
CA PRO A 189 11.04 3.80 20.41
C PRO A 189 9.94 3.79 21.47
N PRO A 190 9.55 2.61 21.98
CA PRO A 190 8.58 2.52 23.07
C PRO A 190 9.06 3.28 24.31
N GLY A 191 8.14 3.99 24.96
CA GLY A 191 8.46 4.78 26.15
C GLY A 191 9.04 6.18 25.85
N THR A 192 9.08 6.62 24.60
CA THR A 192 9.38 8.02 24.26
C THR A 192 8.34 8.93 24.94
N PRO A 193 8.77 10.00 25.68
CA PRO A 193 7.83 10.87 26.39
C PRO A 193 6.81 11.53 25.46
N ASP A 194 5.56 11.66 25.92
CA ASP A 194 4.47 12.25 25.12
C ASP A 194 4.80 13.65 24.62
N GLU A 195 5.48 14.48 25.42
CA GLU A 195 5.94 15.81 25.04
C GLU A 195 6.92 15.81 23.86
N VAL A 196 7.72 14.74 23.71
CA VAL A 196 8.63 14.57 22.57
C VAL A 196 7.84 14.13 21.33
N ILE A 197 6.89 13.21 21.49
CA ILE A 197 6.00 12.77 20.40
C ILE A 197 5.19 13.95 19.85
N GLU A 198 4.57 14.75 20.73
CA GLU A 198 3.79 15.93 20.35
C GLU A 198 4.67 16.97 19.63
N ALA A 199 5.88 17.24 20.14
CA ALA A 199 6.80 18.20 19.51
C ALA A 199 7.26 17.74 18.11
N LEU A 200 7.49 16.43 17.92
CA LEU A 200 7.83 15.86 16.62
C LEU A 200 6.64 15.93 15.66
N ALA A 201 5.45 15.50 16.09
CA ALA A 201 4.23 15.55 15.30
C ALA A 201 3.93 16.98 14.83
N ASP A 202 4.02 17.97 15.74
CA ASP A 202 3.84 19.39 15.43
C ASP A 202 4.88 19.90 14.40
N ALA A 203 6.14 19.49 14.53
CA ALA A 203 7.19 19.89 13.60
C ALA A 203 6.95 19.34 12.18
N PHE A 204 6.55 18.06 12.06
CA PHE A 204 6.21 17.46 10.77
C PHE A 204 4.91 18.04 10.19
N GLY A 205 3.88 18.26 11.02
CA GLY A 205 2.62 18.89 10.59
C GLY A 205 2.88 20.26 9.98
N ARG A 206 3.63 21.14 10.68
CA ARG A 206 4.00 22.46 10.13
C ARG A 206 4.84 22.38 8.84
N ALA A 207 5.71 21.38 8.73
CA ALA A 207 6.46 21.18 7.49
C ALA A 207 5.52 20.82 6.32
N LEU A 208 4.51 20.00 6.57
CA LEU A 208 3.53 19.60 5.57
C LEU A 208 2.48 20.68 5.24
N GLU A 209 2.38 21.77 6.01
CA GLU A 209 1.60 22.96 5.63
C GLU A 209 2.26 23.79 4.50
N ASN A 210 3.51 23.50 4.16
CA ASN A 210 4.20 24.19 3.08
C ASN A 210 3.70 23.71 1.72
N GLU A 211 3.01 24.61 0.98
CA GLU A 211 2.42 24.32 -0.33
C GLU A 211 3.45 23.85 -1.38
N GLU A 212 4.69 24.38 -1.35
CA GLU A 212 5.75 23.94 -2.26
C GLU A 212 6.16 22.49 -1.96
N LEU A 213 6.26 22.12 -0.67
CA LEU A 213 6.55 20.76 -0.25
C LEU A 213 5.42 19.80 -0.62
N GLN A 214 4.16 20.19 -0.39
CA GLN A 214 2.99 19.40 -0.80
C GLN A 214 3.00 19.15 -2.31
N ALA A 215 3.15 20.21 -3.11
CA ALA A 215 3.20 20.10 -4.57
C ALA A 215 4.36 19.19 -5.05
N ARG A 216 5.51 19.20 -4.37
CA ARG A 216 6.61 18.27 -4.67
C ARG A 216 6.27 16.83 -4.30
N ILE A 217 5.64 16.61 -3.13
CA ILE A 217 5.21 15.26 -2.70
C ILE A 217 4.23 14.68 -3.72
N GLU A 218 3.28 15.47 -4.17
CA GLU A 218 2.25 15.05 -5.12
C GLU A 218 2.80 14.87 -6.54
N ASN A 219 3.51 15.87 -7.07
CA ASN A 219 3.93 15.88 -8.48
C ASN A 219 5.23 15.09 -8.75
N GLU A 220 6.20 15.09 -7.80
CA GLU A 220 7.47 14.38 -8.00
C GLU A 220 7.41 12.94 -7.49
N PHE A 221 6.63 12.69 -6.43
CA PHE A 221 6.55 11.38 -5.78
C PHE A 221 5.20 10.67 -5.95
N GLY A 222 4.23 11.28 -6.63
CA GLY A 222 2.92 10.69 -6.91
C GLY A 222 2.21 10.18 -5.64
N THR A 223 2.35 10.93 -4.55
CA THR A 223 1.92 10.53 -3.20
C THR A 223 1.14 11.68 -2.60
N ILE A 224 -0.01 11.41 -2.01
CA ILE A 224 -0.84 12.45 -1.36
C ILE A 224 -0.38 12.71 0.08
N VAL A 225 -0.47 13.97 0.50
CA VAL A 225 -0.28 14.32 1.91
C VAL A 225 -1.55 13.96 2.68
N ASN A 226 -1.40 13.13 3.69
CA ASN A 226 -2.47 12.81 4.65
C ASN A 226 -1.87 12.82 6.05
N PHE A 227 -1.99 13.96 6.73
CA PHE A 227 -1.41 14.14 8.05
C PHE A 227 -2.41 13.79 9.15
N LEU A 228 -2.10 12.76 9.92
CA LEU A 228 -2.82 12.39 11.15
C LEU A 228 -1.82 12.31 12.30
N ALA A 229 -2.18 12.80 13.49
CA ALA A 229 -1.35 12.73 14.69
C ALA A 229 -2.21 12.52 15.94
N GLY A 230 -1.60 12.19 17.07
CA GLY A 230 -2.31 11.95 18.32
C GLY A 230 -3.34 10.83 18.18
N GLN A 231 -4.56 11.04 18.73
CA GLN A 231 -5.59 10.02 18.74
C GLN A 231 -6.05 9.60 17.33
N ASP A 232 -6.15 10.55 16.39
CA ASP A 232 -6.58 10.25 15.03
C ASP A 232 -5.60 9.28 14.32
N TYR A 233 -4.30 9.39 14.60
CA TYR A 233 -3.32 8.46 14.07
C TYR A 233 -3.38 7.08 14.75
N LEU A 234 -3.63 7.04 16.05
CA LEU A 234 -3.81 5.77 16.77
C LEU A 234 -5.04 5.02 16.25
N ASP A 235 -6.17 5.70 16.11
CA ASP A 235 -7.42 5.13 15.59
C ASP A 235 -7.21 4.59 14.16
N PHE A 236 -6.50 5.36 13.31
CA PHE A 236 -6.12 4.92 11.97
C PHE A 236 -5.28 3.63 11.98
N LEU A 237 -4.27 3.55 12.86
CA LEU A 237 -3.41 2.36 12.95
C LEU A 237 -4.16 1.12 13.43
N GLU A 238 -5.06 1.27 14.41
CA GLU A 238 -5.91 0.19 14.91
C GLU A 238 -6.87 -0.33 13.81
N GLU A 239 -7.51 0.57 13.08
CA GLU A 239 -8.40 0.22 11.97
C GLU A 239 -7.63 -0.46 10.82
N ASN A 240 -6.48 0.11 10.44
CA ASN A 240 -5.63 -0.45 9.39
C ASN A 240 -5.15 -1.86 9.75
N GLU A 241 -4.68 -2.08 10.98
CA GLU A 241 -4.23 -3.39 11.45
C GLU A 241 -5.37 -4.41 11.45
N ALA A 242 -6.58 -4.01 11.85
CA ALA A 242 -7.77 -4.87 11.81
C ALA A 242 -8.13 -5.27 10.37
N ASN A 243 -8.10 -4.33 9.43
CA ASN A 243 -8.36 -4.57 8.01
C ASN A 243 -7.32 -5.50 7.38
N LEU A 244 -6.04 -5.29 7.69
CA LEU A 244 -4.95 -6.17 7.24
C LEU A 244 -5.07 -7.58 7.84
N ALA A 245 -5.44 -7.70 9.12
CA ALA A 245 -5.65 -8.98 9.77
C ALA A 245 -6.83 -9.78 9.17
N GLU A 246 -7.87 -9.08 8.72
CA GLU A 246 -8.98 -9.73 7.99
C GLU A 246 -8.51 -10.26 6.62
N ALA A 247 -7.80 -9.44 5.86
CA ALA A 247 -7.23 -9.85 4.57
C ALA A 247 -6.24 -11.03 4.71
N ALA A 248 -5.44 -11.03 5.78
CA ALA A 248 -4.46 -12.09 6.06
C ALA A 248 -5.07 -13.49 6.22
N LYS A 249 -6.36 -13.60 6.60
CA LYS A 249 -7.04 -14.90 6.75
C LYS A 249 -7.16 -15.65 5.42
N ASN A 250 -7.13 -14.92 4.31
CA ASN A 250 -7.24 -15.46 2.97
C ASN A 250 -5.86 -15.66 2.31
N ILE A 251 -4.77 -15.27 2.97
CA ILE A 251 -3.40 -15.37 2.44
C ILE A 251 -2.74 -16.64 2.98
N ASN A 252 -2.18 -17.45 2.08
CA ASN A 252 -1.30 -18.56 2.46
C ASN A 252 0.15 -18.06 2.51
N PHE A 253 0.70 -17.86 3.70
CA PHE A 253 2.07 -17.40 3.90
C PHE A 253 3.13 -18.52 3.80
N ASP A 254 2.71 -19.78 3.76
CA ASP A 254 3.62 -20.93 3.70
C ASP A 254 3.98 -21.35 2.26
N GLY A 255 3.44 -20.66 1.25
CA GLY A 255 3.80 -20.80 -0.17
C GLY A 255 3.01 -21.84 -0.90
#